data_438d3fa21efaf3d42cb41e47d95f9842
#
_entry.id   438d3fa21efaf3d42cb41e47d95f9842
#
_cell.length_a   1.000
_cell.length_b   1.000
_cell.length_c   1.000
_cell.angle_alpha   90.00
_cell.angle_beta   90.00
_cell.angle_gamma   90.00
#
_symmetry.space_group_name_H-M   'P 1'
#
loop_
_entity.id
_entity.type
_entity.pdbx_description
1 polymer ?
#
loop_
_entity_poly.entity_id
_entity_poly.type
_entity_poly.pdbx_seq_one_letter_code
_entity_poly.pdbx_strand_id
1 'polypeptide(L)'
;MKNRIAAILVTAVITAAMISGCGQKEPQTGKTVPNAAEASSATAEKEAAASEAVSEQTKTDTSSNTADTAKDSNPASKVADKSEMTEIEEVVEDGMVPVTGNQIKDGVYPVSVSSSSSMFRIESAQLTVQDGSMFAVMTMGGTGYLYLYMGTGEEAAAASEEDFIPYEETEEGTHTFTVPVEALDQGIACAAFSKKKEKWYDRTILFRADSLPADAFADGYLTTLEDLDLTDGSYTVEASLQGGSGRASIDSPAALTISNGNCTLTAAWSSPNYDYMIVDGEKYLPVNTEGNSVFEIPWSVFDAPVTVLADTTAMSQPHEIEYKIRLDSSTLQKAE
;
A
#
# COMPACT_ATOMS: atom_id res chain seq x y z
N MET A 1 1.76 -33.51 19.15
CA MET A 1 0.62 -32.99 19.92
C MET A 1 -0.17 -32.14 18.93
N LYS A 2 -1.41 -32.49 18.64
CA LYS A 2 -2.21 -31.86 17.56
C LYS A 2 -2.79 -30.54 18.09
N ASN A 3 -2.27 -29.42 17.64
CA ASN A 3 -2.89 -28.11 17.87
C ASN A 3 -4.07 -27.96 16.87
N ARG A 4 -5.27 -27.99 17.40
CA ARG A 4 -6.48 -27.64 16.67
C ARG A 4 -6.61 -26.12 16.70
N ILE A 5 -6.37 -25.47 15.58
CA ILE A 5 -6.70 -24.06 15.39
C ILE A 5 -8.22 -23.99 15.25
N ALA A 6 -8.86 -23.35 16.20
CA ALA A 6 -10.30 -23.07 16.17
C ALA A 6 -10.52 -21.90 15.21
N ALA A 7 -11.23 -22.15 14.13
CA ALA A 7 -11.72 -21.11 13.23
C ALA A 7 -12.77 -20.29 13.98
N ILE A 8 -12.48 -19.05 14.29
CA ILE A 8 -13.44 -18.08 14.84
C ILE A 8 -14.03 -17.32 13.67
N LEU A 9 -15.27 -17.62 13.36
CA LEU A 9 -16.09 -16.86 12.41
C LEU A 9 -16.49 -15.54 13.10
N VAL A 10 -15.88 -14.44 12.71
CA VAL A 10 -16.32 -13.09 13.11
C VAL A 10 -17.30 -12.58 12.07
N THR A 11 -18.57 -12.63 12.39
CA THR A 11 -19.64 -11.99 11.62
C THR A 11 -19.66 -10.49 11.95
N ALA A 12 -19.14 -9.66 11.07
CA ALA A 12 -19.26 -8.20 11.18
C ALA A 12 -20.70 -7.78 10.84
N VAL A 13 -21.44 -7.30 11.83
CA VAL A 13 -22.74 -6.66 11.65
C VAL A 13 -22.54 -5.18 11.37
N ILE A 14 -22.68 -4.80 10.10
CA ILE A 14 -22.71 -3.39 9.70
C ILE A 14 -24.13 -2.87 9.92
N THR A 15 -24.34 -2.05 10.94
CA THR A 15 -25.58 -1.28 11.15
C THR A 15 -25.48 0.05 10.40
N ALA A 16 -26.13 0.13 9.24
CA ALA A 16 -26.36 1.39 8.54
C ALA A 16 -27.47 2.20 9.23
N ALA A 17 -27.12 3.36 9.76
CA ALA A 17 -28.09 4.32 10.29
C ALA A 17 -28.57 5.23 9.16
N MET A 18 -29.81 5.03 8.72
CA MET A 18 -30.54 5.95 7.83
C MET A 18 -31.06 7.14 8.65
N ILE A 19 -30.62 8.35 8.32
CA ILE A 19 -31.27 9.57 8.79
C ILE A 19 -32.09 10.14 7.64
N SER A 20 -33.41 10.03 7.75
CA SER A 20 -34.43 10.67 6.94
C SER A 20 -34.65 12.08 7.47
N GLY A 21 -34.55 13.09 6.61
CA GLY A 21 -34.91 14.49 6.93
C GLY A 21 -35.56 15.14 5.72
N CYS A 22 -36.87 15.22 5.75
CA CYS A 22 -37.75 15.91 4.81
C CYS A 22 -37.77 17.43 5.05
N GLY A 23 -37.87 18.25 3.99
CA GLY A 23 -38.21 19.68 4.11
C GLY A 23 -38.21 20.44 2.79
N GLN A 24 -39.42 20.67 2.27
CA GLN A 24 -39.82 21.36 1.06
C GLN A 24 -39.47 22.88 1.01
N LYS A 25 -39.21 23.48 -0.15
CA LYS A 25 -40.06 24.33 -1.00
C LYS A 25 -39.27 25.14 -2.02
N GLU A 26 -39.65 25.00 -3.28
CA GLU A 26 -39.48 25.97 -4.38
C GLU A 26 -40.38 27.22 -4.18
N PRO A 27 -40.33 28.30 -5.00
CA PRO A 27 -40.33 28.29 -6.46
C PRO A 27 -39.65 29.45 -7.24
N GLN A 28 -39.40 29.16 -8.53
CA GLN A 28 -39.58 29.98 -9.76
C GLN A 28 -38.95 31.39 -9.89
N THR A 29 -38.33 31.78 -10.99
CA THR A 29 -38.65 32.09 -12.38
C THR A 29 -37.34 32.55 -13.08
N GLY A 30 -37.02 32.42 -14.32
CA GLY A 30 -37.65 32.26 -15.57
C GLY A 30 -36.74 32.69 -16.72
N LYS A 31 -36.86 32.06 -17.89
CA LYS A 31 -36.62 32.54 -19.26
C LYS A 31 -35.15 32.73 -19.71
N THR A 32 -34.67 32.34 -20.88
CA THR A 32 -35.22 31.97 -22.16
C THR A 32 -34.10 31.42 -23.04
N VAL A 33 -34.38 30.41 -23.82
CA VAL A 33 -33.67 29.88 -25.02
C VAL A 33 -33.79 30.95 -26.17
N PRO A 34 -33.11 30.94 -27.31
CA PRO A 34 -32.95 29.75 -28.17
C PRO A 34 -31.70 29.64 -29.08
N ASN A 35 -31.51 28.43 -29.53
CA ASN A 35 -31.49 27.95 -30.91
C ASN A 35 -30.18 27.98 -31.71
N ALA A 36 -29.85 26.87 -32.18
CA ALA A 36 -29.89 26.16 -33.46
C ALA A 36 -28.62 26.40 -34.31
N ALA A 37 -28.09 25.55 -35.10
CA ALA A 37 -28.52 24.46 -35.93
C ALA A 37 -27.30 23.69 -36.41
N GLU A 38 -27.46 22.40 -36.60
CA GLU A 38 -27.36 21.66 -37.87
C GLU A 38 -25.97 21.67 -38.56
N ALA A 39 -25.49 20.67 -39.16
CA ALA A 39 -25.88 19.34 -39.63
C ALA A 39 -24.72 18.73 -40.41
N SER A 40 -24.84 17.48 -40.60
CA SER A 40 -24.63 16.66 -41.81
C SER A 40 -23.29 15.95 -41.92
N SER A 41 -23.31 14.68 -41.71
CA SER A 41 -23.51 13.52 -42.61
C SER A 41 -22.42 13.32 -43.70
N ALA A 42 -21.89 12.15 -43.81
CA ALA A 42 -22.04 11.08 -44.74
C ALA A 42 -20.79 10.20 -44.83
N THR A 43 -20.90 8.93 -44.50
CA THR A 43 -21.00 7.73 -45.38
C THR A 43 -19.93 7.55 -46.45
N ALA A 44 -19.29 6.40 -46.42
CA ALA A 44 -19.07 5.38 -47.45
C ALA A 44 -17.88 4.49 -47.07
N GLU A 45 -18.09 3.23 -46.70
CA GLU A 45 -18.10 1.99 -47.51
C GLU A 45 -17.08 1.90 -48.62
N LYS A 46 -16.26 0.83 -48.52
CA LYS A 46 -16.17 -0.28 -49.48
C LYS A 46 -14.88 -1.06 -49.28
N GLU A 47 -14.99 -2.30 -48.84
CA GLU A 47 -14.85 -3.57 -49.55
C GLU A 47 -13.52 -3.89 -50.23
N ALA A 48 -12.98 -5.00 -49.83
CA ALA A 48 -12.73 -6.30 -50.50
C ALA A 48 -11.34 -6.36 -51.18
N ALA A 49 -10.62 -7.41 -51.23
CA ALA A 49 -10.80 -8.84 -51.35
C ALA A 49 -9.44 -9.55 -51.24
N ALA A 50 -9.47 -10.69 -50.66
CA ALA A 50 -9.00 -12.01 -51.01
C ALA A 50 -7.79 -12.18 -52.00
N SER A 51 -6.89 -13.05 -51.60
CA SER A 51 -6.30 -14.07 -52.49
C SER A 51 -5.70 -15.23 -51.70
N GLU A 52 -6.23 -16.40 -51.98
CA GLU A 52 -5.81 -17.76 -51.61
C GLU A 52 -4.52 -18.17 -52.35
N ALA A 53 -3.83 -19.16 -51.74
CA ALA A 53 -3.19 -20.32 -52.42
C ALA A 53 -2.56 -21.23 -51.36
N VAL A 54 -3.11 -22.29 -51.02
CA VAL A 54 -3.12 -23.74 -51.34
C VAL A 54 -1.80 -24.32 -51.87
N SER A 55 -1.29 -25.30 -51.14
CA SER A 55 -0.66 -26.57 -51.56
C SER A 55 -0.31 -27.36 -50.29
N GLU A 56 -0.96 -28.33 -49.94
CA GLU A 56 -1.22 -29.73 -50.20
C GLU A 56 0.01 -30.66 -50.18
N GLN A 57 -0.13 -31.61 -49.22
CA GLN A 57 0.21 -33.04 -49.18
C GLN A 57 1.68 -33.46 -48.91
N THR A 58 1.89 -34.34 -47.90
CA THR A 58 1.69 -35.81 -48.03
C THR A 58 1.71 -36.49 -46.65
N LYS A 59 0.81 -37.46 -46.53
CA LYS A 59 0.65 -38.45 -45.44
C LYS A 59 1.86 -39.39 -45.30
N THR A 60 2.12 -39.83 -44.09
CA THR A 60 2.26 -41.29 -43.85
C THR A 60 1.89 -41.64 -42.39
N ASP A 61 1.04 -42.62 -42.29
CA ASP A 61 0.57 -43.33 -41.08
C ASP A 61 1.71 -44.04 -40.32
N THR A 62 1.63 -44.14 -39.00
CA THR A 62 1.37 -45.45 -38.36
C THR A 62 1.64 -45.34 -36.84
N SER A 63 0.66 -45.85 -36.12
CA SER A 63 0.73 -46.59 -34.86
C SER A 63 0.43 -45.83 -33.57
N SER A 64 -0.76 -46.17 -33.13
CA SER A 64 -1.26 -46.14 -31.79
C SER A 64 -0.21 -46.37 -30.68
N ASN A 65 -0.15 -45.43 -29.75
CA ASN A 65 0.02 -45.80 -28.37
C ASN A 65 -0.78 -44.87 -27.48
N THR A 66 -1.87 -45.38 -26.96
CA THR A 66 -2.60 -44.86 -25.81
C THR A 66 -1.62 -44.80 -24.65
N ALA A 67 -0.96 -43.66 -24.47
CA ALA A 67 -0.33 -43.33 -23.22
C ALA A 67 -1.28 -42.38 -22.50
N ASP A 68 -1.92 -42.96 -21.51
CA ASP A 68 -2.53 -42.32 -20.36
C ASP A 68 -1.63 -41.14 -19.95
N THR A 69 -2.11 -39.90 -20.15
CA THR A 69 -1.44 -38.74 -19.60
C THR A 69 -1.70 -38.76 -18.10
N ALA A 70 -0.85 -39.51 -17.41
CA ALA A 70 -0.69 -39.32 -15.98
C ALA A 70 -0.39 -37.82 -15.78
N LYS A 71 -1.33 -37.11 -15.20
CA LYS A 71 -1.14 -35.77 -14.67
C LYS A 71 0.18 -35.82 -13.89
N ASP A 72 1.16 -35.05 -14.34
CA ASP A 72 2.46 -34.93 -13.68
C ASP A 72 2.20 -34.44 -12.26
N SER A 73 2.24 -35.36 -11.32
CA SER A 73 1.93 -35.12 -9.90
C SER A 73 3.17 -34.70 -9.12
N ASN A 74 4.23 -34.25 -9.84
CA ASN A 74 5.42 -33.75 -9.19
C ASN A 74 5.17 -32.33 -8.64
N PRO A 75 5.17 -32.13 -7.31
CA PRO A 75 4.96 -30.80 -6.73
C PRO A 75 5.93 -29.73 -7.26
N ALA A 76 7.17 -30.11 -7.57
CA ALA A 76 8.17 -29.18 -8.12
C ALA A 76 7.77 -28.60 -9.49
N SER A 77 6.95 -29.31 -10.28
CA SER A 77 6.48 -28.80 -11.58
C SER A 77 5.46 -27.66 -11.46
N LYS A 78 4.90 -27.46 -10.26
CA LYS A 78 3.96 -26.39 -9.96
C LYS A 78 4.61 -25.11 -9.46
N VAL A 79 5.94 -25.07 -9.32
CA VAL A 79 6.69 -23.89 -8.91
C VAL A 79 7.26 -23.20 -10.16
N ALA A 80 7.20 -21.86 -10.21
CA ALA A 80 7.80 -21.10 -11.29
C ALA A 80 9.32 -21.10 -11.16
N ASP A 81 10.02 -21.27 -12.29
CA ASP A 81 11.47 -21.12 -12.33
C ASP A 81 11.87 -19.66 -12.06
N LYS A 82 13.07 -19.43 -11.50
CA LYS A 82 13.61 -18.08 -11.28
C LYS A 82 13.61 -17.21 -12.54
N SER A 83 13.78 -17.82 -13.72
CA SER A 83 13.72 -17.14 -15.02
C SER A 83 12.32 -16.69 -15.44
N GLU A 84 11.27 -17.24 -14.80
CA GLU A 84 9.88 -16.84 -15.02
C GLU A 84 9.41 -15.77 -14.03
N MET A 85 10.22 -15.47 -13.01
CA MET A 85 9.92 -14.43 -12.01
C MET A 85 10.39 -13.07 -12.54
N THR A 86 9.63 -12.03 -12.24
CA THR A 86 10.11 -10.64 -12.38
C THR A 86 11.28 -10.41 -11.43
N GLU A 87 12.11 -9.41 -11.73
CA GLU A 87 13.18 -8.99 -10.85
C GLU A 87 12.64 -8.81 -9.42
N ILE A 88 13.35 -9.41 -8.46
CA ILE A 88 12.93 -9.36 -7.06
C ILE A 88 13.43 -8.03 -6.49
N GLU A 89 12.49 -7.20 -6.07
CA GLU A 89 12.79 -5.98 -5.33
C GLU A 89 12.99 -6.32 -3.85
N GLU A 90 14.03 -5.76 -3.24
CA GLU A 90 14.23 -5.88 -1.80
C GLU A 90 13.26 -4.95 -1.09
N VAL A 91 12.41 -5.52 -0.23
CA VAL A 91 11.38 -4.75 0.48
C VAL A 91 11.75 -4.42 1.92
N VAL A 92 12.78 -5.10 2.46
CA VAL A 92 13.30 -4.82 3.80
C VAL A 92 14.39 -3.76 3.69
N GLU A 93 14.20 -2.62 4.32
CA GLU A 93 15.15 -1.53 4.30
C GLU A 93 16.10 -1.60 5.50
N ASP A 94 17.32 -1.07 5.35
CA ASP A 94 18.28 -0.99 6.45
C ASP A 94 17.70 -0.18 7.62
N GLY A 95 17.80 -0.75 8.82
CA GLY A 95 17.31 -0.11 10.05
C GLY A 95 15.86 -0.44 10.40
N MET A 96 15.15 -1.21 9.59
CA MET A 96 13.85 -1.73 9.98
C MET A 96 13.98 -2.70 11.17
N VAL A 97 13.10 -2.54 12.16
CA VAL A 97 13.03 -3.39 13.36
C VAL A 97 11.63 -3.99 13.42
N PRO A 98 11.50 -5.31 13.48
CA PRO A 98 10.20 -5.96 13.53
C PRO A 98 9.33 -5.46 14.68
N VAL A 99 8.07 -5.10 14.37
CA VAL A 99 7.05 -4.65 15.33
C VAL A 99 5.98 -5.73 15.45
N THR A 100 5.88 -6.31 16.64
CA THR A 100 4.92 -7.39 16.92
C THR A 100 3.58 -6.81 17.42
N GLY A 101 2.51 -7.61 17.33
CA GLY A 101 1.19 -7.19 17.78
C GLY A 101 1.09 -6.74 19.21
N ASN A 102 1.99 -7.18 20.11
CA ASN A 102 2.02 -6.70 21.49
C ASN A 102 2.50 -5.25 21.64
N GLN A 103 3.09 -4.70 20.59
CA GLN A 103 3.59 -3.31 20.53
C GLN A 103 2.57 -2.38 19.86
N ILE A 104 1.41 -2.91 19.50
CA ILE A 104 0.32 -2.20 18.82
C ILE A 104 -0.94 -2.43 19.65
N LYS A 105 -1.75 -1.39 19.82
CA LYS A 105 -3.05 -1.47 20.49
C LYS A 105 -4.03 -2.29 19.68
N ASP A 106 -4.95 -2.96 20.34
CA ASP A 106 -6.04 -3.66 19.67
C ASP A 106 -6.87 -2.67 18.83
N GLY A 107 -7.11 -3.03 17.57
CA GLY A 107 -7.80 -2.15 16.64
C GLY A 107 -7.73 -2.63 15.20
N VAL A 108 -8.28 -1.81 14.31
CA VAL A 108 -8.21 -2.00 12.85
C VAL A 108 -7.58 -0.75 12.25
N TYR A 109 -6.48 -0.94 11.52
CA TYR A 109 -5.66 0.14 11.01
C TYR A 109 -5.45 -0.01 9.49
N PRO A 110 -5.48 1.06 8.71
CA PRO A 110 -4.93 1.02 7.37
C PRO A 110 -3.42 0.78 7.48
N VAL A 111 -2.87 -0.05 6.60
CA VAL A 111 -1.44 -0.35 6.58
C VAL A 111 -0.94 -0.44 5.15
N SER A 112 0.22 0.15 4.88
CA SER A 112 0.91 0.02 3.60
C SER A 112 1.64 -1.32 3.52
N VAL A 113 1.63 -1.93 2.33
CA VAL A 113 2.29 -3.21 2.09
C VAL A 113 3.21 -3.10 0.90
N SER A 114 4.48 -3.38 1.12
CA SER A 114 5.47 -3.53 0.05
C SER A 114 5.51 -4.97 -0.43
N SER A 115 5.71 -5.17 -1.73
CA SER A 115 5.86 -6.50 -2.35
C SER A 115 7.13 -6.57 -3.17
N SER A 116 7.85 -7.68 -3.08
CA SER A 116 9.06 -7.95 -3.86
C SER A 116 8.82 -8.08 -5.38
N SER A 117 7.60 -7.89 -5.84
CA SER A 117 7.26 -8.01 -7.25
C SER A 117 6.12 -7.07 -7.65
N SER A 118 6.37 -6.21 -8.63
CA SER A 118 5.36 -5.33 -9.24
C SER A 118 4.17 -6.06 -9.86
N MET A 119 4.32 -7.36 -10.15
CA MET A 119 3.23 -8.21 -10.64
C MET A 119 2.28 -8.68 -9.52
N PHE A 120 2.72 -8.61 -8.26
CA PHE A 120 1.90 -8.90 -7.08
C PHE A 120 1.53 -7.58 -6.41
N ARG A 121 0.64 -6.84 -7.07
CA ARG A 121 0.26 -5.49 -6.64
C ARG A 121 -0.83 -5.56 -5.57
N ILE A 122 -0.55 -4.98 -4.43
CA ILE A 122 -1.49 -4.76 -3.33
C ILE A 122 -1.86 -3.27 -3.38
N GLU A 123 -3.16 -2.97 -3.49
CA GLU A 123 -3.64 -1.58 -3.58
C GLU A 123 -3.91 -0.97 -2.21
N SER A 124 -4.37 -1.78 -1.29
CA SER A 124 -4.61 -1.37 0.09
C SER A 124 -4.60 -2.58 1.01
N ALA A 125 -4.40 -2.34 2.29
CA ALA A 125 -4.57 -3.38 3.31
C ALA A 125 -5.14 -2.78 4.60
N GLN A 126 -5.88 -3.63 5.33
CA GLN A 126 -6.35 -3.35 6.68
C GLN A 126 -5.77 -4.37 7.64
N LEU A 127 -5.02 -3.90 8.61
CA LEU A 127 -4.44 -4.68 9.69
C LEU A 127 -5.43 -4.73 10.85
N THR A 128 -5.76 -5.91 11.31
CA THR A 128 -6.49 -6.12 12.56
C THR A 128 -5.52 -6.64 13.60
N VAL A 129 -5.47 -5.96 14.74
CA VAL A 129 -4.70 -6.36 15.94
C VAL A 129 -5.68 -6.73 17.03
N GLN A 130 -5.53 -7.92 17.58
CA GLN A 130 -6.36 -8.43 18.66
C GLN A 130 -5.53 -9.34 19.57
N ASP A 131 -5.46 -9.01 20.87
CA ASP A 131 -4.74 -9.80 21.88
C ASP A 131 -3.29 -10.15 21.45
N GLY A 132 -2.59 -9.20 20.82
CA GLY A 132 -1.24 -9.36 20.31
C GLY A 132 -1.12 -10.23 19.04
N SER A 133 -2.22 -10.71 18.47
CA SER A 133 -2.28 -11.39 17.18
C SER A 133 -2.63 -10.40 16.08
N MET A 134 -2.04 -10.59 14.90
CA MET A 134 -2.25 -9.70 13.76
C MET A 134 -2.71 -10.47 12.52
N PHE A 135 -3.68 -9.91 11.81
CA PHE A 135 -4.15 -10.37 10.51
C PHE A 135 -4.36 -9.17 9.59
N ALA A 136 -4.09 -9.36 8.32
CA ALA A 136 -4.33 -8.30 7.33
C ALA A 136 -5.23 -8.78 6.21
N VAL A 137 -6.20 -7.95 5.83
CA VAL A 137 -6.99 -8.09 4.61
C VAL A 137 -6.33 -7.25 3.53
N MET A 138 -5.71 -7.89 2.56
CA MET A 138 -5.06 -7.23 1.42
C MET A 138 -6.02 -7.16 0.24
N THR A 139 -6.22 -5.96 -0.31
CA THR A 139 -6.95 -5.73 -1.56
C THR A 139 -6.00 -5.72 -2.73
N MET A 140 -6.24 -6.61 -3.69
CA MET A 140 -5.34 -6.81 -4.82
C MET A 140 -5.65 -5.88 -5.98
N GLY A 141 -4.61 -5.41 -6.67
CA GLY A 141 -4.73 -4.63 -7.90
C GLY A 141 -5.08 -5.45 -9.14
N GLY A 142 -5.59 -6.67 -8.97
CA GLY A 142 -6.02 -7.55 -10.06
C GLY A 142 -6.53 -8.90 -9.57
N THR A 143 -7.05 -9.71 -10.49
CA THR A 143 -7.69 -11.01 -10.22
C THR A 143 -6.86 -12.19 -10.71
N GLY A 144 -5.52 -12.01 -10.78
CA GLY A 144 -4.60 -12.97 -11.39
C GLY A 144 -4.19 -14.15 -10.52
N TYR A 145 -4.48 -14.11 -9.21
CA TYR A 145 -4.10 -15.13 -8.25
C TYR A 145 -5.33 -15.79 -7.64
N LEU A 146 -5.25 -17.12 -7.45
CA LEU A 146 -6.32 -17.93 -6.87
C LEU A 146 -6.09 -18.24 -5.40
N TYR A 147 -4.83 -18.44 -5.03
CA TYR A 147 -4.44 -18.84 -3.68
C TYR A 147 -3.15 -18.12 -3.29
N LEU A 148 -3.02 -17.89 -2.00
CA LEU A 148 -1.74 -17.59 -1.33
C LEU A 148 -1.37 -18.75 -0.39
N TYR A 149 -0.08 -18.82 -0.09
CA TYR A 149 0.48 -19.69 0.92
C TYR A 149 1.53 -18.90 1.69
N MET A 150 1.48 -18.92 3.01
CA MET A 150 2.46 -18.23 3.83
C MET A 150 3.69 -19.11 3.96
N GLY A 151 4.68 -18.86 3.09
CA GLY A 151 5.88 -19.64 2.90
C GLY A 151 6.36 -19.58 1.45
N THR A 152 7.23 -20.50 1.09
CA THR A 152 7.81 -20.63 -0.26
C THR A 152 6.89 -21.38 -1.23
N GLY A 153 7.10 -21.21 -2.52
CA GLY A 153 6.40 -21.96 -3.57
C GLY A 153 6.67 -23.47 -3.51
N GLU A 154 7.86 -23.88 -3.06
CA GLU A 154 8.20 -25.29 -2.87
C GLU A 154 7.38 -25.90 -1.72
N GLU A 155 7.26 -25.20 -0.61
CA GLU A 155 6.41 -25.58 0.51
C GLU A 155 4.94 -25.63 0.09
N ALA A 156 4.45 -24.61 -0.61
CA ALA A 156 3.08 -24.56 -1.13
C ALA A 156 2.79 -25.72 -2.09
N ALA A 157 3.72 -26.06 -2.97
CA ALA A 157 3.56 -27.18 -3.91
C ALA A 157 3.50 -28.55 -3.21
N ALA A 158 4.08 -28.66 -2.02
CA ALA A 158 4.09 -29.87 -1.19
C ALA A 158 2.95 -29.89 -0.15
N ALA A 159 2.31 -28.74 0.12
CA ALA A 159 1.27 -28.60 1.13
C ALA A 159 -0.09 -29.14 0.66
N SER A 160 -1.01 -29.31 1.59
CA SER A 160 -2.41 -29.65 1.31
C SER A 160 -3.20 -28.42 0.88
N GLU A 161 -4.24 -28.61 0.08
CA GLU A 161 -5.12 -27.49 -0.34
C GLU A 161 -5.82 -26.79 0.86
N GLU A 162 -5.92 -27.48 1.99
CA GLU A 162 -6.46 -26.93 3.25
C GLU A 162 -5.57 -25.84 3.87
N ASP A 163 -4.28 -25.83 3.50
CA ASP A 163 -3.30 -24.83 3.98
C ASP A 163 -3.26 -23.59 3.07
N PHE A 164 -3.96 -23.62 1.94
CA PHE A 164 -4.00 -22.50 1.00
C PHE A 164 -5.02 -21.47 1.45
N ILE A 165 -4.67 -20.20 1.27
CA ILE A 165 -5.52 -19.06 1.52
C ILE A 165 -6.21 -18.70 0.19
N PRO A 166 -7.52 -18.98 0.02
CA PRO A 166 -8.25 -18.60 -1.18
C PRO A 166 -8.52 -17.09 -1.20
N TYR A 167 -8.73 -16.53 -2.39
CA TYR A 167 -9.24 -15.17 -2.48
C TYR A 167 -10.72 -15.10 -2.07
N GLU A 168 -11.10 -13.95 -1.56
CA GLU A 168 -12.49 -13.54 -1.43
C GLU A 168 -12.77 -12.45 -2.46
N GLU A 169 -13.95 -12.48 -3.08
CA GLU A 169 -14.35 -11.48 -4.06
C GLU A 169 -15.28 -10.47 -3.41
N THR A 170 -14.94 -9.18 -3.54
CA THR A 170 -15.80 -8.09 -3.06
C THR A 170 -16.99 -7.89 -4.00
N GLU A 171 -18.01 -7.14 -3.58
CA GLU A 171 -19.16 -6.78 -4.43
C GLU A 171 -18.74 -6.05 -5.73
N GLU A 172 -17.58 -5.43 -5.73
CA GLU A 172 -17.01 -4.71 -6.87
C GLU A 172 -16.18 -5.62 -7.80
N GLY A 173 -16.06 -6.91 -7.48
CA GLY A 173 -15.26 -7.88 -8.25
C GLY A 173 -13.77 -7.82 -7.99
N THR A 174 -13.36 -7.18 -6.89
CA THR A 174 -11.95 -7.11 -6.47
C THR A 174 -11.60 -8.30 -5.60
N HIS A 175 -10.42 -8.90 -5.82
CA HIS A 175 -9.92 -9.99 -4.99
C HIS A 175 -9.26 -9.46 -3.73
N THR A 176 -9.58 -10.09 -2.60
CA THR A 176 -8.91 -9.86 -1.32
C THR A 176 -8.36 -11.16 -0.76
N PHE A 177 -7.32 -11.04 0.08
CA PHE A 177 -6.77 -12.17 0.83
C PHE A 177 -6.61 -11.76 2.29
N THR A 178 -7.07 -12.62 3.20
CA THR A 178 -6.83 -12.47 4.63
C THR A 178 -5.64 -13.31 5.04
N VAL A 179 -4.57 -12.67 5.45
CA VAL A 179 -3.29 -13.34 5.80
C VAL A 179 -2.90 -13.07 7.25
N PRO A 180 -2.27 -14.03 7.95
CA PRO A 180 -1.65 -13.76 9.24
C PRO A 180 -0.43 -12.86 9.07
N VAL A 181 -0.17 -11.98 10.03
CA VAL A 181 0.98 -11.09 10.08
C VAL A 181 1.77 -11.38 11.35
N GLU A 182 3.01 -11.85 11.22
CA GLU A 182 3.86 -12.16 12.37
C GLU A 182 4.42 -10.89 13.01
N ALA A 183 4.94 -9.99 12.17
CA ALA A 183 5.43 -8.70 12.59
C ALA A 183 5.34 -7.71 11.40
N LEU A 184 5.21 -6.42 11.71
CA LEU A 184 5.44 -5.35 10.74
C LEU A 184 6.94 -5.13 10.58
N ASP A 185 7.35 -4.46 9.51
CA ASP A 185 8.76 -4.19 9.16
C ASP A 185 9.64 -5.45 9.11
N GLN A 186 9.01 -6.58 8.85
CA GLN A 186 9.65 -7.89 8.64
C GLN A 186 9.21 -8.45 7.29
N GLY A 187 10.19 -8.92 6.51
CA GLY A 187 9.90 -9.63 5.26
C GLY A 187 9.23 -10.97 5.54
N ILE A 188 8.03 -11.16 5.02
CA ILE A 188 7.23 -12.38 5.19
C ILE A 188 7.22 -13.11 3.86
N ALA A 189 7.67 -14.38 3.85
CA ALA A 189 7.59 -15.22 2.68
C ALA A 189 6.13 -15.54 2.35
N CYS A 190 5.75 -15.34 1.10
CA CYS A 190 4.41 -15.58 0.59
C CYS A 190 4.49 -16.14 -0.83
N ALA A 191 3.93 -17.31 -1.07
CA ALA A 191 3.79 -17.86 -2.41
C ALA A 191 2.39 -17.54 -2.97
N ALA A 192 2.33 -17.12 -4.23
CA ALA A 192 1.09 -16.76 -4.90
C ALA A 192 0.82 -17.66 -6.11
N PHE A 193 -0.34 -18.34 -6.13
CA PHE A 193 -0.70 -19.26 -7.22
C PHE A 193 -1.37 -18.49 -8.37
N SER A 194 -0.70 -18.45 -9.51
CA SER A 194 -1.18 -17.76 -10.69
C SER A 194 -2.29 -18.54 -11.39
N LYS A 195 -3.46 -17.92 -11.56
CA LYS A 195 -4.61 -18.44 -12.32
C LYS A 195 -4.25 -18.81 -13.76
N LYS A 196 -3.43 -18.00 -14.43
CA LYS A 196 -3.09 -18.17 -15.84
C LYS A 196 -1.99 -19.19 -16.09
N LYS A 197 -0.99 -19.24 -15.18
CA LYS A 197 0.20 -20.07 -15.34
C LYS A 197 0.08 -21.41 -14.62
N GLU A 198 -0.86 -21.52 -13.68
CA GLU A 198 -1.07 -22.69 -12.81
C GLU A 198 0.20 -23.10 -12.05
N LYS A 199 0.95 -22.07 -11.60
CA LYS A 199 2.22 -22.21 -10.86
C LYS A 199 2.25 -21.28 -9.66
N TRP A 200 3.00 -21.70 -8.63
CA TRP A 200 3.36 -20.89 -7.49
C TRP A 200 4.53 -19.97 -7.82
N TYR A 201 4.43 -18.73 -7.39
CA TYR A 201 5.45 -17.69 -7.52
C TYR A 201 5.86 -17.20 -6.14
N ASP A 202 7.15 -17.30 -5.80
CA ASP A 202 7.67 -16.76 -4.56
C ASP A 202 7.55 -15.24 -4.54
N ARG A 203 7.13 -14.73 -3.37
CA ARG A 203 7.02 -13.31 -3.05
C ARG A 203 7.52 -13.08 -1.64
N THR A 204 8.01 -11.89 -1.40
CA THR A 204 8.18 -11.35 -0.06
C THR A 204 7.24 -10.18 0.07
N ILE A 205 6.43 -10.17 1.10
CA ILE A 205 5.57 -9.04 1.46
C ILE A 205 6.06 -8.47 2.78
N LEU A 206 5.85 -7.15 2.96
CA LEU A 206 6.26 -6.44 4.15
C LEU A 206 5.17 -5.43 4.50
N PHE A 207 4.59 -5.55 5.68
CA PHE A 207 3.65 -4.61 6.25
C PHE A 207 4.44 -3.52 6.97
N ARG A 208 4.18 -2.25 6.65
CA ARG A 208 5.00 -1.14 7.08
C ARG A 208 4.49 -0.55 8.40
N ALA A 209 5.31 -0.60 9.44
CA ALA A 209 4.96 -0.03 10.74
C ALA A 209 4.84 1.51 10.67
N ASP A 210 5.67 2.17 9.87
CA ASP A 210 5.68 3.61 9.68
C ASP A 210 4.45 4.17 8.94
N SER A 211 3.57 3.31 8.43
CA SER A 211 2.29 3.68 7.85
C SER A 211 1.14 3.67 8.85
N LEU A 212 1.36 3.18 10.06
CA LEU A 212 0.37 3.21 11.13
C LEU A 212 0.34 4.59 11.79
N PRO A 213 -0.84 5.08 12.23
CA PRO A 213 -0.90 6.29 13.03
C PRO A 213 -0.17 6.11 14.36
N ALA A 214 0.43 7.18 14.90
CA ALA A 214 1.25 7.10 16.09
C ALA A 214 0.50 6.58 17.33
N ASP A 215 -0.80 6.84 17.42
CA ASP A 215 -1.67 6.40 18.51
C ASP A 215 -2.04 4.89 18.43
N ALA A 216 -1.73 4.23 17.33
CA ALA A 216 -1.87 2.78 17.19
C ALA A 216 -0.84 2.01 18.03
N PHE A 217 0.30 2.60 18.33
CA PHE A 217 1.36 1.91 19.07
C PHE A 217 1.02 1.83 20.59
N ALA A 218 1.48 0.77 21.23
CA ALA A 218 1.33 0.60 22.66
C ALA A 218 2.07 1.71 23.41
N ASP A 219 1.55 2.08 24.59
CA ASP A 219 2.11 3.13 25.41
C ASP A 219 3.59 2.85 25.75
N GLY A 220 4.45 3.84 25.55
CA GLY A 220 5.90 3.76 25.77
C GLY A 220 6.68 3.03 24.66
N TYR A 221 6.05 2.70 23.55
CA TYR A 221 6.76 2.16 22.37
C TYR A 221 7.43 3.27 21.54
N LEU A 222 6.71 4.36 21.29
CA LEU A 222 7.25 5.55 20.64
C LEU A 222 7.63 6.60 21.69
N THR A 223 8.70 7.36 21.45
CA THR A 223 8.98 8.57 22.20
C THR A 223 8.05 9.67 21.72
N THR A 224 7.21 10.18 22.60
CA THR A 224 6.24 11.24 22.29
C THR A 224 6.60 12.56 22.98
N LEU A 225 5.86 13.63 22.65
CA LEU A 225 6.04 14.91 23.32
C LEU A 225 5.82 14.82 24.85
N GLU A 226 4.91 13.96 25.29
CA GLU A 226 4.59 13.77 26.72
C GLU A 226 5.75 13.12 27.48
N ASP A 227 6.53 12.25 26.82
CA ASP A 227 7.68 11.57 27.41
C ASP A 227 8.88 12.49 27.61
N LEU A 228 8.90 13.63 26.92
CA LEU A 228 10.04 14.55 26.88
C LEU A 228 9.98 15.69 27.92
N ASP A 229 8.90 15.80 28.68
CA ASP A 229 8.68 16.84 29.70
C ASP A 229 9.00 18.27 29.21
N LEU A 230 8.73 18.56 27.94
CA LEU A 230 9.04 19.86 27.33
C LEU A 230 7.97 20.90 27.70
N THR A 231 8.42 22.13 27.97
CA THR A 231 7.53 23.27 28.25
C THR A 231 7.26 24.09 27.01
N ASP A 232 6.22 24.90 27.02
CA ASP A 232 5.96 25.84 25.94
C ASP A 232 7.18 26.69 25.61
N GLY A 233 7.44 26.86 24.31
CA GLY A 233 8.59 27.60 23.81
C GLY A 233 9.06 27.12 22.45
N SER A 234 10.15 27.73 21.97
CA SER A 234 10.84 27.33 20.74
C SER A 234 12.02 26.44 21.06
N TYR A 235 12.23 25.45 20.22
CA TYR A 235 13.31 24.44 20.33
C TYR A 235 13.96 24.22 18.97
N THR A 236 15.13 23.62 18.97
CA THR A 236 15.78 23.06 17.79
C THR A 236 16.07 21.58 18.03
N VAL A 237 16.06 20.78 16.94
CA VAL A 237 16.27 19.33 16.99
C VAL A 237 16.95 18.87 15.71
N GLU A 238 17.90 17.96 15.79
CA GLU A 238 18.46 17.33 14.57
C GLU A 238 17.38 16.49 13.88
N ALA A 239 17.22 16.76 12.59
CA ALA A 239 16.26 16.11 11.72
C ALA A 239 16.97 15.37 10.60
N SER A 240 16.49 14.21 10.24
CA SER A 240 16.91 13.46 9.06
C SER A 240 15.76 13.24 8.11
N LEU A 241 16.04 13.29 6.80
CA LEU A 241 15.09 13.01 5.71
C LEU A 241 15.60 11.83 4.90
N GLN A 242 14.77 10.84 4.71
CA GLN A 242 15.03 9.70 3.83
C GLN A 242 13.94 9.62 2.74
N GLY A 243 14.23 8.94 1.63
CA GLY A 243 13.28 8.74 0.55
C GLY A 243 13.54 9.56 -0.69
N GLY A 244 12.62 9.50 -1.64
CA GLY A 244 12.74 10.11 -2.94
C GLY A 244 14.01 9.70 -3.67
N SER A 245 14.65 10.65 -4.37
CA SER A 245 15.93 10.41 -5.08
C SER A 245 17.18 10.56 -4.21
N GLY A 246 17.02 10.82 -2.90
CA GLY A 246 18.12 11.13 -1.96
C GLY A 246 18.76 12.49 -2.18
N ARG A 247 18.18 13.38 -3.01
CA ARG A 247 18.71 14.73 -3.27
C ARG A 247 18.04 15.81 -2.46
N ALA A 248 16.83 15.55 -1.97
CA ALA A 248 16.09 16.45 -1.11
C ALA A 248 16.66 16.39 0.31
N SER A 249 16.61 17.48 1.02
CA SER A 249 16.88 17.57 2.45
C SER A 249 15.94 18.59 3.09
N ILE A 250 15.81 18.50 4.41
CA ILE A 250 15.24 19.54 5.25
C ILE A 250 16.34 20.13 6.10
N ASP A 251 16.12 21.33 6.63
CA ASP A 251 17.07 21.96 7.53
C ASP A 251 17.28 21.10 8.79
N SER A 252 18.54 20.94 9.18
CA SER A 252 18.93 20.30 10.44
C SER A 252 20.05 21.15 11.09
N PRO A 253 19.87 21.60 12.32
CA PRO A 253 18.70 21.38 13.18
C PRO A 253 17.43 22.07 12.65
N ALA A 254 16.29 21.37 12.77
CA ALA A 254 14.98 21.91 12.45
C ALA A 254 14.38 22.66 13.66
N ALA A 255 13.51 23.62 13.40
CA ALA A 255 12.84 24.35 14.47
C ALA A 255 11.54 23.65 14.89
N LEU A 256 11.30 23.62 16.21
CA LEU A 256 10.06 23.15 16.83
C LEU A 256 9.44 24.28 17.66
N THR A 257 8.13 24.37 17.63
CA THR A 257 7.37 25.25 18.53
C THR A 257 6.41 24.39 19.36
N ILE A 258 6.52 24.51 20.68
CA ILE A 258 5.61 23.84 21.62
C ILE A 258 4.67 24.91 22.22
N SER A 259 3.39 24.69 22.12
CA SER A 259 2.38 25.57 22.65
C SER A 259 1.14 24.80 23.09
N ASN A 260 0.76 24.96 24.37
CA ASN A 260 -0.41 24.30 24.97
C ASN A 260 -0.42 22.77 24.76
N GLY A 261 0.74 22.13 24.88
CA GLY A 261 0.88 20.68 24.70
C GLY A 261 0.85 20.19 23.25
N ASN A 262 0.88 21.09 22.28
CA ASN A 262 1.02 20.76 20.86
C ASN A 262 2.42 21.10 20.38
N CYS A 263 2.97 20.23 19.54
CA CYS A 263 4.26 20.45 18.89
C CYS A 263 4.05 20.72 17.41
N THR A 264 4.72 21.74 16.88
CA THR A 264 4.76 22.08 15.47
C THR A 264 6.19 22.03 14.98
N LEU A 265 6.45 21.21 13.96
CA LEU A 265 7.73 21.16 13.24
C LEU A 265 7.71 22.19 12.12
N THR A 266 8.73 23.04 12.05
CA THR A 266 9.01 23.87 10.88
C THR A 266 9.98 23.12 9.97
N ALA A 267 9.43 22.49 8.92
CA ALA A 267 10.19 21.75 7.92
C ALA A 267 10.56 22.67 6.76
N ALA A 268 11.79 23.17 6.74
CA ALA A 268 12.34 23.97 5.65
C ALA A 268 13.08 23.06 4.66
N TRP A 269 12.55 22.94 3.46
CA TRP A 269 13.10 22.08 2.41
C TRP A 269 14.29 22.72 1.71
N SER A 270 15.13 21.92 1.09
CA SER A 270 16.27 22.39 0.28
C SER A 270 15.87 22.93 -1.12
N SER A 271 14.59 23.02 -1.43
CA SER A 271 14.06 23.42 -2.74
C SER A 271 12.78 24.25 -2.62
N PRO A 272 12.54 25.23 -3.51
CA PRO A 272 11.29 25.99 -3.57
C PRO A 272 10.17 25.28 -4.31
N ASN A 273 10.39 24.03 -4.74
CA ASN A 273 9.46 23.35 -5.67
C ASN A 273 8.50 22.38 -4.96
N TYR A 274 8.40 22.41 -3.65
CA TYR A 274 7.40 21.66 -2.91
C TYR A 274 6.19 22.57 -2.65
N ASP A 275 5.03 22.20 -3.18
CA ASP A 275 3.82 23.02 -3.10
C ASP A 275 2.80 22.54 -2.06
N TYR A 276 2.94 21.30 -1.57
CA TYR A 276 2.26 20.82 -0.37
C TYR A 276 2.94 19.59 0.23
N MET A 277 2.61 19.33 1.50
CA MET A 277 2.90 18.09 2.21
C MET A 277 1.59 17.45 2.68
N ILE A 278 1.60 16.11 2.82
CA ILE A 278 0.55 15.36 3.50
C ILE A 278 1.20 14.66 4.70
N VAL A 279 0.65 14.90 5.87
CA VAL A 279 1.06 14.30 7.15
C VAL A 279 -0.20 13.78 7.83
N ASP A 280 -0.22 12.51 8.21
CA ASP A 280 -1.40 11.84 8.80
C ASP A 280 -2.69 12.05 7.99
N GLY A 281 -2.56 12.05 6.65
CA GLY A 281 -3.66 12.23 5.72
C GLY A 281 -4.15 13.68 5.52
N GLU A 282 -3.60 14.65 6.27
CA GLU A 282 -3.95 16.06 6.18
C GLU A 282 -2.95 16.82 5.30
N LYS A 283 -3.48 17.73 4.47
CA LYS A 283 -2.69 18.52 3.52
C LYS A 283 -2.24 19.85 4.12
N TYR A 284 -0.95 20.12 4.05
CA TYR A 284 -0.30 21.35 4.50
C TYR A 284 0.30 22.11 3.32
N LEU A 285 0.08 23.41 3.28
CA LEU A 285 0.64 24.32 2.27
C LEU A 285 1.88 25.03 2.83
N PRO A 286 2.83 25.47 1.97
CA PRO A 286 3.96 26.26 2.43
C PRO A 286 3.51 27.54 3.15
N VAL A 287 4.19 27.89 4.24
CA VAL A 287 3.91 29.14 5.00
C VAL A 287 4.62 30.35 4.43
N ASN A 288 5.52 30.15 3.46
CA ASN A 288 6.24 31.23 2.77
C ASN A 288 5.91 31.26 1.27
N THR A 289 6.17 32.40 0.63
CA THR A 289 5.94 32.62 -0.82
C THR A 289 7.22 32.84 -1.61
N GLU A 290 8.36 33.00 -0.95
CA GLU A 290 9.67 33.24 -1.56
C GLU A 290 10.72 32.34 -0.88
N GLY A 291 11.73 31.93 -1.64
CA GLY A 291 12.78 31.05 -1.17
C GLY A 291 12.38 29.58 -1.21
N ASN A 292 13.07 28.76 -0.48
CA ASN A 292 12.79 27.33 -0.35
C ASN A 292 11.46 27.11 0.38
N SER A 293 10.75 26.05 0.02
CA SER A 293 9.45 25.72 0.63
C SER A 293 9.59 25.42 2.12
N VAL A 294 8.77 26.07 2.94
CA VAL A 294 8.75 25.91 4.41
C VAL A 294 7.35 25.51 4.82
N PHE A 295 7.24 24.46 5.61
CA PHE A 295 5.96 23.97 6.12
C PHE A 295 5.96 23.99 7.64
N GLU A 296 4.82 24.36 8.22
CA GLU A 296 4.54 24.17 9.63
C GLU A 296 3.54 23.02 9.77
N ILE A 297 4.00 21.91 10.33
CA ILE A 297 3.24 20.67 10.43
C ILE A 297 3.15 20.19 11.88
N PRO A 298 2.04 19.60 12.32
CA PRO A 298 1.96 19.00 13.64
C PRO A 298 2.95 17.85 13.73
N TRP A 299 3.54 17.69 14.90
CA TRP A 299 4.51 16.64 15.16
C TRP A 299 4.34 16.03 16.53
N SER A 300 4.38 14.71 16.64
CA SER A 300 4.12 14.02 17.92
C SER A 300 5.13 12.93 18.27
N VAL A 301 5.90 12.45 17.28
CA VAL A 301 6.79 11.29 17.44
C VAL A 301 8.24 11.70 17.28
N PHE A 302 9.09 11.20 18.16
CA PHE A 302 10.55 11.38 18.15
C PHE A 302 11.23 10.01 18.07
N ASP A 303 12.47 9.98 17.62
CA ASP A 303 13.34 8.80 17.54
C ASP A 303 12.89 7.68 16.59
N ALA A 304 11.74 7.83 15.97
CA ALA A 304 11.22 6.94 14.94
C ALA A 304 10.96 7.70 13.63
N PRO A 305 11.08 7.05 12.46
CA PRO A 305 10.71 7.66 11.19
C PRO A 305 9.19 7.82 11.09
N VAL A 306 8.75 8.99 10.62
CA VAL A 306 7.35 9.28 10.30
C VAL A 306 7.24 9.48 8.79
N THR A 307 6.36 8.74 8.16
CA THR A 307 6.10 8.84 6.72
C THR A 307 5.29 10.09 6.41
N VAL A 308 5.75 10.86 5.44
CA VAL A 308 5.09 12.04 4.89
C VAL A 308 5.11 11.98 3.37
N LEU A 309 4.11 12.54 2.71
CA LEU A 309 4.16 12.78 1.27
C LEU A 309 4.48 14.24 1.01
N ALA A 310 5.30 14.52 0.00
CA ALA A 310 5.54 15.89 -0.45
C ALA A 310 5.42 15.95 -1.97
N ASP A 311 4.54 16.83 -2.47
CA ASP A 311 4.38 17.02 -3.90
C ASP A 311 5.45 17.98 -4.43
N THR A 312 6.04 17.60 -5.56
CA THR A 312 7.07 18.43 -6.20
C THR A 312 6.63 18.89 -7.59
N THR A 313 6.75 20.19 -7.81
CA THR A 313 6.53 20.81 -9.11
C THR A 313 7.79 20.90 -9.97
N ALA A 314 8.92 20.37 -9.51
CA ALA A 314 10.19 20.35 -10.26
C ALA A 314 10.14 19.45 -11.51
N MET A 315 9.19 18.54 -11.59
CA MET A 315 8.95 17.66 -12.72
C MET A 315 7.91 18.24 -13.68
N SER A 316 7.81 17.72 -14.90
CA SER A 316 6.84 18.15 -15.92
C SER A 316 5.38 17.91 -15.52
N GLN A 317 5.15 17.06 -14.53
CA GLN A 317 3.87 16.81 -13.87
C GLN A 317 4.10 16.86 -12.36
N PRO A 318 3.20 17.44 -11.55
CA PRO A 318 3.25 17.33 -10.10
C PRO A 318 3.32 15.85 -9.68
N HIS A 319 4.11 15.57 -8.67
CA HIS A 319 4.35 14.21 -8.24
C HIS A 319 4.55 14.14 -6.73
N GLU A 320 3.64 13.44 -6.06
CA GLU A 320 3.78 13.09 -4.65
C GLU A 320 4.89 12.07 -4.46
N ILE A 321 5.83 12.39 -3.60
CA ILE A 321 6.97 11.55 -3.25
C ILE A 321 6.88 11.22 -1.77
N GLU A 322 7.05 9.95 -1.45
CA GLU A 322 7.15 9.49 -0.07
C GLU A 322 8.53 9.83 0.50
N TYR A 323 8.50 10.42 1.69
CA TYR A 323 9.67 10.71 2.52
C TYR A 323 9.43 10.24 3.94
N LYS A 324 10.51 10.01 4.68
CA LYS A 324 10.52 9.72 6.10
C LYS A 324 11.31 10.80 6.82
N ILE A 325 10.69 11.43 7.79
CA ILE A 325 11.33 12.41 8.68
C ILE A 325 11.51 11.75 10.05
N ARG A 326 12.72 11.82 10.60
CA ARG A 326 13.02 11.39 11.96
C ARG A 326 13.66 12.55 12.72
N LEU A 327 13.16 12.84 13.91
CA LEU A 327 13.71 13.83 14.83
C LEU A 327 14.43 13.09 15.98
N ASP A 328 15.66 13.49 16.28
CA ASP A 328 16.46 12.90 17.35
C ASP A 328 16.23 13.66 18.67
N SER A 329 15.43 13.07 19.58
CA SER A 329 15.06 13.71 20.84
C SER A 329 16.27 14.05 21.72
N SER A 330 17.36 13.30 21.61
CA SER A 330 18.58 13.53 22.40
C SER A 330 19.29 14.84 22.03
N THR A 331 18.94 15.45 20.92
CA THR A 331 19.54 16.69 20.40
C THR A 331 18.70 17.93 20.65
N LEU A 332 17.53 17.77 21.31
CA LEU A 332 16.62 18.86 21.61
C LEU A 332 17.29 19.95 22.42
N GLN A 333 17.21 21.19 21.95
CA GLN A 333 17.72 22.36 22.63
C GLN A 333 16.67 23.46 22.61
N LYS A 334 16.46 24.11 23.77
CA LYS A 334 15.57 25.26 23.84
C LYS A 334 16.24 26.44 23.13
N ALA A 335 15.55 27.04 22.16
CA ALA A 335 16.03 28.24 21.50
C ALA A 335 16.00 29.43 22.46
N GLU A 336 17.05 30.26 22.44
CA GLU A 336 17.17 31.46 23.29
C GLU A 336 16.20 32.58 22.89
#